data_f21b8f23bea4019b986341ecb80da7e4
#
_entry.id   f21b8f23bea4019b986341ecb80da7e4
#
_cell.length_a   1.000
_cell.length_b   1.000
_cell.length_c   1.000
_cell.angle_alpha   90.00
_cell.angle_beta   90.00
_cell.angle_gamma   90.00
#
_symmetry.space_group_name_H-M   'P 1'
#
loop_
_entity.id
_entity.type
_entity.pdbx_description
1 polymer ?
#
loop_
_entity_poly.entity_id
_entity_poly.type
_entity_poly.pdbx_seq_one_letter_code
_entity_poly.pdbx_strand_id
1 'polypeptide(L)'
;MNKKEKEHLSKVASLGCFVCKNPETQIHHIRPKGTGIGRRSSHFETIPLCQKHHTGAFSIHNKKILFEKKYGTEREMLKQIREKLNEQGL
;
A
#
# COMPACT_ATOMS: atom_id res chain seq x y z
N MET A 1 -18.30 0.70 -0.90
CA MET A 1 -17.20 0.63 -1.89
C MET A 1 -17.78 0.31 -3.26
N ASN A 2 -17.44 1.10 -4.26
CA ASN A 2 -17.98 0.88 -5.61
C ASN A 2 -17.16 -0.17 -6.40
N LYS A 3 -17.65 -0.52 -7.59
CA LYS A 3 -17.01 -1.55 -8.42
C LYS A 3 -15.58 -1.21 -8.81
N LYS A 4 -15.31 0.05 -9.17
CA LYS A 4 -13.97 0.48 -9.58
C LYS A 4 -12.98 0.37 -8.43
N GLU A 5 -13.41 0.71 -7.23
CA GLU A 5 -12.57 0.60 -6.04
C GLU A 5 -12.25 -0.85 -5.72
N LYS A 6 -13.24 -1.73 -5.81
CA LYS A 6 -13.03 -3.17 -5.60
C LYS A 6 -12.05 -3.76 -6.61
N GLU A 7 -12.21 -3.40 -7.87
CA GLU A 7 -11.31 -3.86 -8.94
C GLU A 7 -9.89 -3.37 -8.71
N HIS A 8 -9.73 -2.10 -8.32
CA HIS A 8 -8.42 -1.54 -8.05
C HIS A 8 -7.72 -2.27 -6.87
N LEU A 9 -8.43 -2.47 -5.77
CA LEU A 9 -7.89 -3.18 -4.61
C LEU A 9 -7.50 -4.62 -4.95
N SER A 10 -8.30 -5.29 -5.77
CA SER A 10 -7.99 -6.64 -6.24
C SER A 10 -6.69 -6.66 -7.04
N LYS A 11 -6.51 -5.69 -7.93
CA LYS A 11 -5.28 -5.58 -8.73
C LYS A 11 -4.06 -5.31 -7.85
N VAL A 12 -4.20 -4.39 -6.89
CA VAL A 12 -3.12 -4.09 -5.94
C VAL A 12 -2.75 -5.34 -5.15
N ALA A 13 -3.73 -6.04 -4.60
CA ALA A 13 -3.48 -7.26 -3.83
C ALA A 13 -2.77 -8.33 -4.66
N SER A 14 -3.09 -8.43 -5.94
CA SER A 14 -2.51 -9.45 -6.83
C SER A 14 -1.02 -9.23 -7.12
N LEU A 15 -0.50 -8.03 -6.85
CA LEU A 15 0.93 -7.75 -7.06
C LEU A 15 1.84 -8.46 -6.06
N GLY A 16 1.30 -8.93 -4.94
CA GLY A 16 2.09 -9.47 -3.84
C GLY A 16 2.66 -8.36 -2.96
N CYS A 17 3.23 -8.75 -1.84
CA CYS A 17 3.82 -7.78 -0.90
C CYS A 17 4.87 -6.91 -1.59
N PHE A 18 4.79 -5.59 -1.37
CA PHE A 18 5.75 -4.65 -1.94
C PHE A 18 7.20 -5.02 -1.58
N VAL A 19 7.41 -5.51 -0.35
CA VAL A 19 8.75 -5.79 0.17
C VAL A 19 9.25 -7.18 -0.22
N CYS A 20 8.46 -8.23 0.04
CA CYS A 20 8.93 -9.62 -0.08
C CYS A 20 8.19 -10.44 -1.14
N LYS A 21 7.22 -9.85 -1.84
CA LYS A 21 6.44 -10.51 -2.88
C LYS A 21 5.55 -11.65 -2.40
N ASN A 22 5.34 -11.78 -1.10
CA ASN A 22 4.43 -12.78 -0.55
C ASN A 22 3.04 -12.58 -1.18
N PRO A 23 2.42 -13.62 -1.76
CA PRO A 23 1.10 -13.47 -2.39
C PRO A 23 -0.03 -13.20 -1.38
N GLU A 24 0.18 -13.52 -0.12
CA GLU A 24 -0.80 -13.21 0.93
C GLU A 24 -0.61 -11.79 1.40
N THR A 25 -1.41 -10.87 0.87
CA THR A 25 -1.27 -9.44 1.15
C THR A 25 -2.46 -8.87 1.88
N GLN A 26 -2.17 -7.82 2.64
CA GLN A 26 -3.16 -6.95 3.24
C GLN A 26 -3.05 -5.60 2.54
N ILE A 27 -4.15 -4.87 2.46
CA ILE A 27 -4.16 -3.57 1.82
C ILE A 27 -3.85 -2.49 2.86
N HIS A 28 -2.74 -1.78 2.66
CA HIS A 28 -2.38 -0.65 3.49
C HIS A 28 -2.85 0.64 2.84
N HIS A 29 -3.77 1.36 3.51
CA HIS A 29 -4.26 2.64 3.04
C HIS A 29 -3.31 3.76 3.48
N ILE A 30 -2.91 4.60 2.53
CA ILE A 30 -2.06 5.75 2.81
C ILE A 30 -2.94 6.91 3.24
N ARG A 31 -2.60 7.54 4.38
CA ARG A 31 -3.32 8.73 4.82
C ARG A 31 -2.95 9.92 3.95
N PRO A 32 -3.94 10.70 3.47
CA PRO A 32 -3.64 11.90 2.71
C PRO A 32 -2.82 12.89 3.54
N LYS A 33 -1.87 13.55 2.88
CA LYS A 33 -1.02 14.54 3.53
C LYS A 33 -1.84 15.76 3.96
N GLY A 34 -1.55 16.30 5.16
CA GLY A 34 -2.25 17.46 5.66
C GLY A 34 -3.70 17.23 6.00
N THR A 35 -4.07 15.99 6.30
CA THR A 35 -5.45 15.65 6.60
C THR A 35 -5.91 16.22 7.94
N GLY A 36 -7.07 16.85 7.91
CA GLY A 36 -7.79 17.17 9.13
C GLY A 36 -8.57 15.95 9.62
N ILE A 37 -9.18 16.12 10.78
CA ILE A 37 -10.04 15.10 11.37
C ILE A 37 -11.19 14.78 10.43
N GLY A 38 -11.46 13.48 10.23
CA GLY A 38 -12.58 13.02 9.43
C GLY A 38 -12.28 12.75 7.97
N ARG A 39 -11.08 13.05 7.49
CA ARG A 39 -10.71 12.71 6.10
C ARG A 39 -10.40 11.24 5.99
N ARG A 40 -11.01 10.59 4.97
CA ARG A 40 -10.79 9.18 4.71
C ARG A 40 -9.64 8.97 3.74
N SER A 41 -8.91 7.87 3.92
CA SER A 41 -7.90 7.43 2.97
C SER A 41 -8.58 6.92 1.70
N SER A 42 -8.00 7.24 0.54
CA SER A 42 -8.53 6.77 -0.74
C SER A 42 -8.19 5.29 -0.96
N HIS A 43 -9.14 4.52 -1.50
CA HIS A 43 -8.89 3.15 -1.94
C HIS A 43 -7.92 3.09 -3.12
N PHE A 44 -7.72 4.20 -3.83
CA PHE A 44 -6.78 4.29 -4.93
C PHE A 44 -5.36 4.65 -4.49
N GLU A 45 -5.18 4.96 -3.21
CA GLU A 45 -3.87 5.25 -2.62
C GLU A 45 -3.54 4.16 -1.60
N THR A 46 -3.20 2.98 -2.11
CA THR A 46 -3.00 1.78 -1.30
C THR A 46 -1.76 1.02 -1.72
N ILE A 47 -1.17 0.30 -0.78
CA ILE A 47 0.05 -0.50 -0.98
C ILE A 47 -0.23 -1.92 -0.51
N PRO A 48 0.19 -2.96 -1.27
CA PRO A 48 0.05 -4.33 -0.81
C PRO A 48 1.22 -4.69 0.11
N LEU A 49 0.92 -5.14 1.32
CA LEU A 49 1.92 -5.57 2.28
C LEU A 49 1.45 -6.86 2.96
N CYS A 50 2.36 -7.82 3.17
CA CYS A 50 2.02 -9.00 3.93
C CYS A 50 1.88 -8.64 5.41
N GLN A 51 1.33 -9.54 6.20
CA GLN A 51 1.12 -9.29 7.63
C GLN A 51 2.41 -8.86 8.34
N LYS A 52 3.51 -9.51 8.04
CA LYS A 52 4.80 -9.21 8.65
C LYS A 52 5.23 -7.75 8.42
N HIS A 53 5.06 -7.26 7.20
CA HIS A 53 5.50 -5.91 6.84
C HIS A 53 4.42 -4.84 7.07
N HIS A 54 3.17 -5.25 7.24
CA HIS A 54 2.07 -4.34 7.53
C HIS A 54 1.91 -4.07 9.04
N THR A 55 1.88 -5.13 9.85
CA THR A 55 1.62 -5.04 11.29
C THR A 55 2.59 -5.81 12.18
N GLY A 56 3.62 -6.44 11.61
CA GLY A 56 4.61 -7.19 12.38
C GLY A 56 5.54 -6.30 13.18
N ALA A 57 6.55 -6.90 13.79
CA ALA A 57 7.50 -6.20 14.66
C ALA A 57 8.27 -5.10 13.92
N PHE A 58 8.73 -5.38 12.70
CA PHE A 58 9.36 -4.38 11.83
C PHE A 58 8.43 -4.13 10.65
N SER A 59 7.49 -3.21 10.83
CA SER A 59 6.41 -2.96 9.86
C SER A 59 6.12 -1.48 9.74
N ILE A 60 5.34 -1.13 8.72
CA ILE A 60 4.96 0.25 8.49
C ILE A 60 4.09 0.82 9.62
N HIS A 61 3.32 -0.01 10.32
CA HIS A 61 2.52 0.46 11.45
C HIS A 61 3.33 0.57 12.75
N ASN A 62 4.23 -0.35 13.01
CA ASN A 62 4.97 -0.39 14.28
C ASN A 62 6.31 0.34 14.26
N LYS A 63 6.95 0.42 13.11
CA LYS A 63 8.26 1.06 12.94
C LYS A 63 8.29 1.93 11.69
N LYS A 64 7.30 2.82 11.55
CA LYS A 64 7.12 3.60 10.33
C LYS A 64 8.36 4.33 9.85
N ILE A 65 9.04 5.05 10.75
CA ILE A 65 10.22 5.83 10.36
C ILE A 65 11.35 4.93 9.84
N LEU A 66 11.65 3.85 10.57
CA LEU A 66 12.69 2.91 10.15
C LEU A 66 12.30 2.15 8.90
N PHE A 67 11.03 1.78 8.80
CA PHE A 67 10.50 1.08 7.63
C PHE A 67 10.64 1.96 6.37
N GLU A 68 10.26 3.23 6.48
CA GLU A 68 10.36 4.15 5.35
C GLU A 68 11.81 4.48 4.98
N LYS A 69 12.72 4.51 5.93
CA LYS A 69 14.14 4.67 5.63
C LYS A 69 14.70 3.51 4.81
N LYS A 70 14.21 2.31 5.08
CA LYS A 70 14.70 1.11 4.39
C LYS A 70 14.06 0.90 3.02
N TYR A 71 12.75 1.13 2.91
CA TYR A 71 11.97 0.78 1.72
C TYR A 71 11.43 1.98 0.93
N GLY A 72 11.57 3.19 1.45
CA GLY A 72 11.03 4.40 0.86
C GLY A 72 9.77 4.87 1.58
N THR A 73 9.38 6.10 1.30
CA THR A 73 8.17 6.66 1.90
C THR A 73 6.92 6.01 1.31
N GLU A 74 5.78 6.19 1.98
CA GLU A 74 4.50 5.67 1.47
C GLU A 74 4.21 6.19 0.06
N ARG A 75 4.51 7.46 -0.21
CA ARG A 75 4.29 8.06 -1.53
C ARG A 75 5.22 7.49 -2.59
N GLU A 76 6.47 7.22 -2.25
CA GLU A 76 7.41 6.58 -3.16
C GLU A 76 6.99 5.15 -3.49
N MET A 77 6.55 4.40 -2.48
CA MET A 77 6.04 3.05 -2.68
C MET A 77 4.79 3.04 -3.56
N LEU A 78 3.88 4.00 -3.32
CA LEU A 78 2.67 4.15 -4.13
C LEU A 78 3.00 4.40 -5.59
N LYS A 79 3.98 5.26 -5.85
CA LYS A 79 4.43 5.56 -7.21
C LYS A 79 4.90 4.29 -7.92
N GLN A 80 5.69 3.47 -7.25
CA GLN A 80 6.16 2.21 -7.83
C GLN A 80 5.02 1.22 -8.07
N ILE A 81 4.05 1.17 -7.18
CA ILE A 81 2.86 0.31 -7.36
C ILE A 81 2.08 0.75 -8.59
N ARG A 82 1.87 2.04 -8.78
CA ARG A 82 1.18 2.58 -9.95
C ARG A 82 1.91 2.26 -11.25
N GLU A 83 3.23 2.34 -11.22
CA GLU A 83 4.05 1.97 -12.38
C GLU A 83 3.89 0.50 -12.73
N LYS A 84 3.88 -0.38 -11.74
CA LYS A 84 3.67 -1.82 -11.94
C LYS A 84 2.29 -2.12 -12.50
N LEU A 85 1.26 -1.44 -12.03
CA LEU A 85 -0.09 -1.61 -12.55
C LEU A 85 -0.16 -1.21 -14.02
N ASN A 86 0.51 -0.13 -14.39
CA ASN A 86 0.57 0.32 -15.79
C ASN A 86 1.33 -0.69 -16.67
N GLU A 87 2.44 -1.23 -16.18
CA GLU A 87 3.21 -2.24 -16.91
C GLU A 87 2.40 -3.50 -17.18
N GLN A 88 1.48 -3.85 -16.30
CA GLN A 88 0.61 -5.01 -16.49
C GLN A 88 -0.60 -4.70 -17.36
N GLY A 89 -0.72 -3.49 -17.87
CA GLY A 89 -1.87 -3.07 -18.67
C GLY A 89 -3.16 -2.89 -17.85
N LEU A 90 -3.00 -2.64 -16.58
CA LEU A 90 -4.13 -2.53 -15.65
C LEU A 90 -4.53 -1.06 -15.35
#